data_9f1b2a9012974ea13042829fbc17086e
#
_entry.id   9f1b2a9012974ea13042829fbc17086e
#
_cell.length_a   1.000
_cell.length_b   1.000
_cell.length_c   1.000
_cell.angle_alpha   90.00
_cell.angle_beta   90.00
_cell.angle_gamma   90.00
#
_symmetry.space_group_name_H-M   'P 1'
#
loop_
_entity.id
_entity.type
_entity.pdbx_description
1 polymer ?
#
loop_
_entity_poly.entity_id
_entity_poly.type
_entity_poly.pdbx_seq_one_letter_code
_entity_poly.pdbx_strand_id
1 'polypeptide(L)'
;MPPAAPSRRLPSALGLLLLLAAAPACSGGPAPAPGSPAAPPRAPSPVAADAESPYWVDPQSRAARQVAAWEAAGRNSDAQVLRRIADRPLTLWAPGGDPGPEIRQAAAGARAAGRTLLLAAHNIPYRDCGQHPAGGAANARAYRNWIGAFADGIGKTKALVVLEPGAVAHTLDGCTPAGHHAERYRLLSEAVDRLKRNPNTKVYLDAGEPASVKNPADLVEPLAKAGLERADGFAVNVSGFQPDAAARAYGARISERTGNRHFVIDTGRNGAGPLPGDPAQARCNPPGRALGTPPTDRTGDPLVDAYLWIKRPGDSDGTCHGGPPPGTWWPDHALGLARRATQ
;
A
#
# COMPACT_ATOMS: atom_id res chain seq x y z
N MET A 1 23.84 -16.65 51.20
CA MET A 1 24.77 -17.77 51.49
C MET A 1 24.54 -18.87 50.47
N PRO A 2 25.57 -19.22 49.69
CA PRO A 2 25.53 -20.36 48.77
C PRO A 2 26.07 -21.61 49.45
N PRO A 3 26.07 -22.80 48.84
CA PRO A 3 27.22 -23.24 48.04
C PRO A 3 26.82 -23.99 46.74
N ALA A 4 27.57 -23.84 45.69
CA ALA A 4 28.86 -24.40 45.25
C ALA A 4 28.72 -25.70 44.43
N ALA A 5 29.25 -25.63 43.22
CA ALA A 5 29.46 -26.74 42.25
C ALA A 5 30.48 -27.81 42.73
N PRO A 6 30.64 -28.94 42.01
CA PRO A 6 31.90 -29.06 41.31
C PRO A 6 31.88 -29.73 39.92
N SER A 7 32.93 -29.40 39.20
CA SER A 7 33.50 -29.90 37.96
C SER A 7 34.03 -31.35 37.99
N ARG A 8 34.10 -32.03 36.82
CA ARG A 8 35.19 -32.98 36.40
C ARG A 8 34.99 -33.35 34.91
N ARG A 9 35.89 -32.96 34.04
CA ARG A 9 37.17 -33.51 33.50
C ARG A 9 36.99 -34.70 32.54
N LEU A 10 37.51 -34.47 31.33
CA LEU A 10 37.87 -35.40 30.24
C LEU A 10 38.90 -36.46 30.67
N PRO A 11 39.15 -37.55 29.90
CA PRO A 11 40.21 -37.45 28.91
C PRO A 11 40.03 -38.23 27.58
N SER A 12 40.93 -37.92 26.69
CA SER A 12 41.30 -38.40 25.37
C SER A 12 41.58 -39.90 25.25
N ALA A 13 41.40 -40.48 24.06
CA ALA A 13 42.26 -41.52 23.53
C ALA A 13 42.26 -41.56 21.99
N LEU A 14 43.44 -41.61 21.50
CA LEU A 14 43.99 -41.71 20.17
C LEU A 14 43.80 -43.14 19.62
N GLY A 15 43.60 -43.30 18.31
CA GLY A 15 43.61 -44.62 17.66
C GLY A 15 43.81 -44.45 16.13
N LEU A 16 45.07 -44.51 15.72
CA LEU A 16 45.56 -44.53 14.33
C LEU A 16 45.57 -45.97 13.83
N LEU A 17 44.93 -46.28 12.69
CA LEU A 17 45.22 -47.52 11.94
C LEU A 17 45.24 -47.24 10.44
N LEU A 18 46.42 -47.33 9.85
CA LEU A 18 46.66 -47.45 8.42
C LEU A 18 46.38 -48.91 7.97
N LEU A 19 45.69 -49.01 6.82
CA LEU A 19 45.76 -50.25 6.02
C LEU A 19 45.75 -49.86 4.54
N LEU A 20 46.87 -50.18 3.86
CA LEU A 20 47.03 -50.20 2.42
C LEU A 20 46.34 -51.43 1.82
N ALA A 21 45.66 -51.29 0.70
CA ALA A 21 45.46 -52.35 -0.28
C ALA A 21 45.10 -51.83 -1.66
N ALA A 22 45.93 -52.13 -2.57
CA ALA A 22 45.94 -52.30 -4.03
C ALA A 22 44.71 -51.99 -4.86
N ALA A 23 44.96 -51.26 -5.98
CA ALA A 23 44.08 -51.03 -7.11
C ALA A 23 44.02 -52.27 -8.05
N PRO A 24 42.94 -52.35 -8.89
CA PRO A 24 43.14 -52.66 -10.30
C PRO A 24 42.62 -51.55 -11.19
N ALA A 25 43.37 -51.28 -12.24
CA ALA A 25 43.04 -50.40 -13.34
C ALA A 25 41.92 -51.00 -14.22
N CYS A 26 40.89 -50.21 -14.52
CA CYS A 26 40.01 -50.45 -15.65
C CYS A 26 39.82 -49.11 -16.40
N SER A 27 40.13 -49.14 -17.67
CA SER A 27 39.92 -48.11 -18.64
C SER A 27 38.44 -47.72 -18.74
N GLY A 28 38.13 -46.43 -18.58
CA GLY A 28 36.79 -45.88 -18.78
C GLY A 28 36.90 -44.53 -19.49
N GLY A 29 36.07 -44.31 -20.48
CA GLY A 29 36.03 -43.15 -21.35
C GLY A 29 35.77 -41.81 -20.63
N PRO A 30 35.82 -40.69 -21.33
CA PRO A 30 35.75 -39.36 -20.73
C PRO A 30 34.42 -39.10 -20.08
N ALA A 31 34.45 -38.71 -18.80
CA ALA A 31 33.28 -38.25 -18.05
C ALA A 31 32.71 -36.97 -18.63
N PRO A 32 31.36 -36.79 -18.64
CA PRO A 32 30.75 -35.52 -19.00
C PRO A 32 31.16 -34.44 -18.00
N ALA A 33 31.47 -33.26 -18.51
CA ALA A 33 31.80 -32.07 -17.70
C ALA A 33 30.67 -31.73 -16.72
N PRO A 34 30.99 -31.32 -15.49
CA PRO A 34 29.98 -30.87 -14.54
C PRO A 34 29.26 -29.64 -15.11
N GLY A 35 27.93 -29.75 -15.22
CA GLY A 35 27.09 -28.66 -15.66
C GLY A 35 27.29 -27.41 -14.77
N SER A 36 27.51 -26.27 -15.40
CA SER A 36 27.58 -24.99 -14.68
C SER A 36 26.36 -24.83 -13.79
N PRO A 37 26.49 -24.36 -12.55
CA PRO A 37 25.35 -24.07 -11.70
C PRO A 37 24.46 -23.03 -12.40
N ALA A 38 23.13 -23.31 -12.42
CA ALA A 38 22.14 -22.39 -12.95
C ALA A 38 22.31 -21.05 -12.23
N ALA A 39 22.41 -19.98 -13.00
CA ALA A 39 22.48 -18.64 -12.46
C ALA A 39 21.24 -18.37 -11.60
N PRO A 40 21.39 -17.72 -10.43
CA PRO A 40 20.23 -17.36 -9.61
C PRO A 40 19.27 -16.48 -10.43
N PRO A 41 17.95 -16.56 -10.19
CA PRO A 41 16.96 -15.73 -10.88
C PRO A 41 17.37 -14.26 -10.74
N ARG A 42 17.53 -13.60 -11.87
CA ARG A 42 17.93 -12.19 -11.94
C ARG A 42 16.90 -11.38 -11.17
N ALA A 43 17.33 -10.65 -10.15
CA ALA A 43 16.49 -9.67 -9.48
C ALA A 43 15.87 -8.74 -10.55
N PRO A 44 14.58 -8.38 -10.45
CA PRO A 44 13.98 -7.45 -11.39
C PRO A 44 14.81 -6.18 -11.42
N SER A 45 15.22 -5.78 -12.64
CA SER A 45 15.98 -4.54 -12.83
C SER A 45 15.18 -3.39 -12.24
N PRO A 46 15.82 -2.41 -11.57
CA PRO A 46 15.13 -1.22 -11.09
C PRO A 46 14.43 -0.57 -12.27
N VAL A 47 13.13 -0.34 -12.14
CA VAL A 47 12.35 0.38 -13.16
C VAL A 47 12.98 1.76 -13.29
N ALA A 48 13.42 2.11 -14.49
CA ALA A 48 14.06 3.40 -14.75
C ALA A 48 13.15 4.55 -14.27
N ALA A 49 13.68 5.41 -13.41
CA ALA A 49 12.96 6.50 -12.75
C ALA A 49 12.48 7.61 -13.72
N ASP A 50 12.80 7.53 -15.01
CA ASP A 50 12.63 8.60 -16.00
C ASP A 50 11.46 8.45 -16.96
N ALA A 51 10.59 7.46 -16.77
CA ALA A 51 9.35 7.41 -17.50
C ALA A 51 8.28 8.20 -16.76
N GLU A 52 7.88 9.30 -17.36
CA GLU A 52 6.85 10.20 -16.86
C GLU A 52 5.59 9.46 -16.41
N SER A 53 5.28 9.52 -15.10
CA SER A 53 4.12 8.84 -14.52
C SER A 53 2.83 9.30 -15.22
N PRO A 54 1.86 8.42 -15.53
CA PRO A 54 0.59 8.81 -16.16
C PRO A 54 -0.33 9.60 -15.24
N TYR A 55 0.04 9.72 -13.96
CA TYR A 55 -0.79 10.33 -12.93
C TYR A 55 -0.44 11.81 -12.72
N TRP A 56 -1.45 12.58 -12.32
CA TRP A 56 -1.31 14.01 -12.07
C TRP A 56 -0.56 14.31 -10.77
N VAL A 57 0.43 15.19 -10.86
CA VAL A 57 1.14 15.77 -9.72
C VAL A 57 0.46 17.09 -9.37
N ASP A 58 -0.08 17.21 -8.17
CA ASP A 58 -0.69 18.44 -7.68
C ASP A 58 0.37 19.47 -7.29
N PRO A 59 0.52 20.59 -8.05
CA PRO A 59 1.50 21.62 -7.70
C PRO A 59 1.13 22.39 -6.42
N GLN A 60 -0.07 22.19 -5.91
CA GLN A 60 -0.58 22.76 -4.66
C GLN A 60 -0.69 21.74 -3.54
N SER A 61 -0.05 20.56 -3.71
CA SER A 61 -0.01 19.56 -2.64
C SER A 61 0.60 20.13 -1.36
N ARG A 62 0.29 19.52 -0.20
CA ARG A 62 0.88 19.93 1.07
C ARG A 62 2.40 19.83 1.05
N ALA A 63 2.94 18.81 0.38
CA ALA A 63 4.36 18.64 0.18
C ALA A 63 4.97 19.76 -0.68
N ALA A 64 4.33 20.13 -1.79
CA ALA A 64 4.78 21.21 -2.67
C ALA A 64 4.79 22.57 -1.95
N ARG A 65 3.72 22.87 -1.19
CA ARG A 65 3.69 24.08 -0.36
C ARG A 65 4.77 24.09 0.73
N GLN A 66 5.07 22.91 1.32
CA GLN A 66 6.13 22.81 2.32
C GLN A 66 7.52 23.01 1.71
N VAL A 67 7.76 22.49 0.50
CA VAL A 67 9.00 22.75 -0.25
C VAL A 67 9.20 24.25 -0.44
N ALA A 68 8.18 24.95 -0.97
CA ALA A 68 8.25 26.39 -1.19
C ALA A 68 8.50 27.18 0.13
N ALA A 69 7.83 26.78 1.22
CA ALA A 69 8.03 27.41 2.54
C ALA A 69 9.46 27.18 3.06
N TRP A 70 10.05 26.01 2.87
CA TRP A 70 11.41 25.72 3.30
C TRP A 70 12.47 26.42 2.45
N GLU A 71 12.25 26.54 1.14
CA GLU A 71 13.12 27.33 0.27
C GLU A 71 13.12 28.81 0.67
N ALA A 72 11.93 29.38 0.91
CA ALA A 72 11.81 30.76 1.40
C ALA A 72 12.47 30.99 2.77
N ALA A 73 12.55 29.94 3.61
CA ALA A 73 13.23 29.94 4.91
C ALA A 73 14.72 29.57 4.84
N GLY A 74 15.30 29.38 3.65
CA GLY A 74 16.70 28.99 3.46
C GLY A 74 17.03 27.53 3.79
N ARG A 75 16.00 26.67 4.03
CA ARG A 75 16.16 25.24 4.31
C ARG A 75 16.28 24.43 3.01
N ASN A 76 17.17 24.83 2.13
CA ASN A 76 17.28 24.28 0.77
C ASN A 76 17.57 22.77 0.73
N SER A 77 18.39 22.27 1.66
CA SER A 77 18.70 20.82 1.73
C SER A 77 17.46 19.99 2.09
N ASP A 78 16.64 20.45 3.03
CA ASP A 78 15.39 19.76 3.42
C ASP A 78 14.35 19.85 2.31
N ALA A 79 14.23 21.01 1.67
CA ALA A 79 13.35 21.20 0.51
C ALA A 79 13.74 20.25 -0.65
N GLN A 80 15.02 20.13 -0.96
CA GLN A 80 15.53 19.21 -1.99
C GLN A 80 15.15 17.74 -1.69
N VAL A 81 15.29 17.30 -0.45
CA VAL A 81 14.89 15.94 -0.04
C VAL A 81 13.37 15.77 -0.14
N LEU A 82 12.58 16.78 0.30
CA LEU A 82 11.13 16.70 0.30
C LEU A 82 10.53 16.68 -1.11
N ARG A 83 11.24 17.15 -2.14
CA ARG A 83 10.85 17.03 -3.55
C ARG A 83 10.65 15.59 -3.98
N ARG A 84 11.28 14.60 -3.31
CA ARG A 84 10.99 13.17 -3.51
C ARG A 84 9.52 12.82 -3.28
N ILE A 85 8.80 13.64 -2.50
CA ILE A 85 7.34 13.51 -2.28
C ILE A 85 6.59 14.53 -3.13
N ALA A 86 7.02 15.80 -3.11
CA ALA A 86 6.31 16.91 -3.73
C ALA A 86 6.16 16.76 -5.25
N ASP A 87 7.18 16.19 -5.91
CA ASP A 87 7.23 16.02 -7.36
C ASP A 87 6.62 14.68 -7.82
N ARG A 88 5.85 14.00 -6.95
CA ARG A 88 5.19 12.73 -7.26
C ARG A 88 3.67 12.83 -7.15
N PRO A 89 2.93 12.01 -7.92
CA PRO A 89 1.47 11.91 -7.80
C PRO A 89 1.08 11.43 -6.40
N LEU A 90 0.18 12.15 -5.75
CA LEU A 90 -0.38 11.79 -4.44
C LEU A 90 -1.89 11.60 -4.59
N THR A 91 -2.43 10.61 -3.91
CA THR A 91 -3.88 10.39 -3.90
C THR A 91 -4.58 11.48 -3.08
N LEU A 92 -5.55 12.15 -3.66
CA LEU A 92 -6.42 13.09 -2.96
C LEU A 92 -7.48 12.32 -2.18
N TRP A 93 -7.46 12.44 -0.85
CA TRP A 93 -8.51 11.95 0.04
C TRP A 93 -9.58 13.01 0.16
N ALA A 94 -10.78 12.69 -0.32
CA ALA A 94 -11.87 13.65 -0.34
C ALA A 94 -12.36 13.99 1.08
N PRO A 95 -12.75 15.26 1.34
CA PRO A 95 -13.25 15.66 2.64
C PRO A 95 -14.58 14.97 2.98
N GLY A 96 -14.86 14.79 4.27
CA GLY A 96 -16.11 14.16 4.75
C GLY A 96 -17.35 15.05 4.58
N GLY A 97 -17.16 16.38 4.38
CA GLY A 97 -18.25 17.32 4.04
C GLY A 97 -18.65 17.23 2.57
N ASP A 98 -18.80 18.39 1.88
CA ASP A 98 -19.01 18.38 0.43
C ASP A 98 -17.68 18.17 -0.32
N PRO A 99 -17.49 17.03 -0.99
CA PRO A 99 -16.25 16.72 -1.70
C PRO A 99 -16.18 17.38 -3.09
N GLY A 100 -17.31 17.82 -3.61
CA GLY A 100 -17.45 18.27 -5.01
C GLY A 100 -16.50 19.40 -5.41
N PRO A 101 -16.39 20.51 -4.67
CA PRO A 101 -15.54 21.64 -5.03
C PRO A 101 -14.06 21.26 -5.15
N GLU A 102 -13.51 20.55 -4.17
CA GLU A 102 -12.10 20.15 -4.16
C GLU A 102 -11.77 19.18 -5.30
N ILE A 103 -12.66 18.20 -5.53
CA ILE A 103 -12.48 17.23 -6.62
C ILE A 103 -12.58 17.93 -7.99
N ARG A 104 -13.51 18.86 -8.18
CA ARG A 104 -13.61 19.62 -9.44
C ARG A 104 -12.35 20.43 -9.73
N GLN A 105 -11.78 21.05 -8.72
CA GLN A 105 -10.51 21.79 -8.84
C GLN A 105 -9.37 20.87 -9.26
N ALA A 106 -9.18 19.74 -8.56
CA ALA A 106 -8.18 18.75 -8.89
C ALA A 106 -8.39 18.14 -10.28
N ALA A 107 -9.64 17.84 -10.64
CA ALA A 107 -10.03 17.32 -11.95
C ALA A 107 -9.70 18.31 -13.08
N ALA A 108 -9.88 19.62 -12.85
CA ALA A 108 -9.47 20.63 -13.81
C ALA A 108 -7.96 20.66 -14.03
N GLY A 109 -7.16 20.58 -12.96
CA GLY A 109 -5.70 20.49 -13.03
C GLY A 109 -5.22 19.25 -13.76
N ALA A 110 -5.78 18.08 -13.42
CA ALA A 110 -5.43 16.82 -14.07
C ALA A 110 -5.77 16.82 -15.57
N ARG A 111 -6.94 17.36 -15.96
CA ARG A 111 -7.30 17.52 -17.38
C ARG A 111 -6.36 18.45 -18.12
N ALA A 112 -6.03 19.60 -17.55
CA ALA A 112 -5.10 20.54 -18.14
C ALA A 112 -3.71 19.93 -18.38
N ALA A 113 -3.28 19.04 -17.46
CA ALA A 113 -2.03 18.29 -17.59
C ALA A 113 -2.13 17.04 -18.48
N GLY A 114 -3.32 16.65 -18.95
CA GLY A 114 -3.52 15.40 -19.70
C GLY A 114 -3.27 14.13 -18.88
N ARG A 115 -3.38 14.19 -17.54
CA ARG A 115 -3.01 13.13 -16.61
C ARG A 115 -4.22 12.53 -15.90
N THR A 116 -4.04 11.35 -15.31
CA THR A 116 -5.05 10.64 -14.50
C THR A 116 -5.03 11.17 -13.07
N LEU A 117 -6.19 11.54 -12.55
CA LEU A 117 -6.38 11.97 -11.17
C LEU A 117 -6.46 10.75 -10.24
N LEU A 118 -5.71 10.75 -9.13
CA LEU A 118 -5.77 9.72 -8.10
C LEU A 118 -6.65 10.20 -6.94
N LEU A 119 -7.65 9.40 -6.56
CA LEU A 119 -8.64 9.74 -5.53
C LEU A 119 -8.83 8.58 -4.55
N ALA A 120 -9.07 8.91 -3.28
CA ALA A 120 -9.61 7.99 -2.28
C ALA A 120 -10.98 8.51 -1.79
N ALA A 121 -12.00 7.69 -1.95
CA ALA A 121 -13.31 7.90 -1.33
C ALA A 121 -13.29 7.18 0.02
N HIS A 122 -13.46 7.93 1.13
CA HIS A 122 -13.39 7.37 2.48
C HIS A 122 -14.39 8.08 3.39
N ASN A 123 -15.66 7.75 3.25
CA ASN A 123 -16.73 8.36 4.02
C ASN A 123 -17.92 7.43 4.32
N ILE A 124 -17.75 6.11 4.19
CA ILE A 124 -18.81 5.14 4.49
C ILE A 124 -19.19 5.22 5.98
N PRO A 125 -20.49 5.06 6.35
CA PRO A 125 -20.89 5.01 7.75
C PRO A 125 -20.11 3.97 8.57
N TYR A 126 -19.79 4.29 9.82
CA TYR A 126 -18.97 3.45 10.72
C TYR A 126 -17.56 3.13 10.21
N ARG A 127 -16.96 3.97 9.33
CA ARG A 127 -15.56 3.80 8.96
C ARG A 127 -14.66 3.89 10.22
N ASP A 128 -13.48 3.30 10.15
CA ASP A 128 -12.47 3.36 11.22
C ASP A 128 -13.01 2.91 12.59
N CYS A 129 -13.88 1.87 12.60
CA CYS A 129 -14.52 1.35 13.82
C CYS A 129 -15.35 2.39 14.60
N GLY A 130 -15.76 3.46 13.96
CA GLY A 130 -16.45 4.57 14.62
C GLY A 130 -15.58 5.41 15.56
N GLN A 131 -14.26 5.20 15.56
CA GLN A 131 -13.34 5.80 16.55
C GLN A 131 -12.96 7.26 16.24
N HIS A 132 -13.17 7.75 15.04
CA HIS A 132 -12.89 9.13 14.69
C HIS A 132 -14.16 9.99 14.71
N PRO A 133 -14.05 11.30 15.10
CA PRO A 133 -15.21 12.17 15.37
C PRO A 133 -16.22 12.31 14.25
N ALA A 134 -15.94 11.75 13.10
CA ALA A 134 -16.86 11.63 11.99
C ALA A 134 -16.69 10.25 11.37
N GLY A 135 -17.11 9.18 12.05
CA GLY A 135 -17.04 7.79 11.57
C GLY A 135 -17.72 7.59 10.21
N GLY A 136 -17.43 8.47 9.27
CA GLY A 136 -18.02 8.59 7.94
C GLY A 136 -19.31 9.40 7.91
N ALA A 137 -20.08 9.23 6.85
CA ALA A 137 -21.40 9.83 6.69
C ALA A 137 -22.35 9.35 7.81
N ALA A 138 -23.23 10.23 8.25
CA ALA A 138 -24.12 9.95 9.37
C ALA A 138 -25.09 8.77 9.13
N ASN A 139 -25.38 8.44 7.88
CA ASN A 139 -26.27 7.33 7.50
C ASN A 139 -26.14 7.06 5.98
N ALA A 140 -26.81 6.00 5.51
CA ALA A 140 -26.82 5.59 4.13
C ALA A 140 -27.24 6.68 3.12
N ARG A 141 -28.24 7.52 3.47
CA ARG A 141 -28.68 8.63 2.59
C ARG A 141 -27.60 9.69 2.47
N ALA A 142 -26.98 10.07 3.58
CA ALA A 142 -25.89 11.06 3.56
C ALA A 142 -24.69 10.55 2.74
N TYR A 143 -24.36 9.25 2.86
CA TYR A 143 -23.31 8.64 2.05
C TYR A 143 -23.63 8.65 0.54
N ARG A 144 -24.86 8.28 0.14
CA ARG A 144 -25.27 8.34 -1.27
C ARG A 144 -25.18 9.74 -1.86
N ASN A 145 -25.56 10.75 -1.09
CA ASN A 145 -25.43 12.14 -1.50
C ASN A 145 -23.96 12.53 -1.66
N TRP A 146 -23.14 12.13 -0.69
CA TRP A 146 -21.71 12.42 -0.70
C TRP A 146 -20.98 11.75 -1.88
N ILE A 147 -21.21 10.46 -2.12
CA ILE A 147 -20.58 9.74 -3.26
C ILE A 147 -21.14 10.25 -4.61
N GLY A 148 -22.37 10.75 -4.63
CA GLY A 148 -22.93 11.47 -5.76
C GLY A 148 -22.14 12.71 -6.08
N ALA A 149 -21.94 13.61 -5.11
CA ALA A 149 -21.16 14.84 -5.26
C ALA A 149 -19.69 14.55 -5.60
N PHE A 150 -19.10 13.48 -5.02
CA PHE A 150 -17.78 13.00 -5.33
C PHE A 150 -17.66 12.62 -6.83
N ALA A 151 -18.56 11.81 -7.34
CA ALA A 151 -18.55 11.38 -8.73
C ALA A 151 -18.84 12.53 -9.71
N ASP A 152 -19.75 13.46 -9.34
CA ASP A 152 -20.04 14.67 -10.13
C ASP A 152 -18.81 15.58 -10.21
N GLY A 153 -18.02 15.66 -9.13
CA GLY A 153 -16.75 16.39 -9.11
C GLY A 153 -15.74 15.85 -10.13
N ILE A 154 -15.65 14.54 -10.30
CA ILE A 154 -14.78 13.90 -11.31
C ILE A 154 -15.26 14.22 -12.74
N GLY A 155 -16.55 14.09 -12.99
CA GLY A 155 -17.14 14.29 -14.31
C GLY A 155 -16.52 13.36 -15.36
N LYS A 156 -16.01 13.95 -16.46
CA LYS A 156 -15.38 13.21 -17.58
C LYS A 156 -13.85 13.05 -17.43
N THR A 157 -13.27 13.48 -16.30
CA THR A 157 -11.82 13.40 -16.07
C THR A 157 -11.38 11.93 -15.99
N LYS A 158 -10.21 11.62 -16.54
CA LYS A 158 -9.56 10.33 -16.29
C LYS A 158 -9.20 10.25 -14.80
N ALA A 159 -9.77 9.30 -14.09
CA ALA A 159 -9.56 9.13 -12.65
C ALA A 159 -9.39 7.66 -12.26
N LEU A 160 -8.61 7.43 -11.22
CA LEU A 160 -8.53 6.17 -10.51
C LEU A 160 -9.00 6.43 -9.07
N VAL A 161 -10.02 5.71 -8.66
CA VAL A 161 -10.64 5.84 -7.34
C VAL A 161 -10.37 4.58 -6.52
N VAL A 162 -9.71 4.74 -5.38
CA VAL A 162 -9.67 3.72 -4.32
C VAL A 162 -10.89 3.93 -3.45
N LEU A 163 -11.78 2.94 -3.43
CA LEU A 163 -13.08 3.04 -2.79
C LEU A 163 -13.05 2.45 -1.39
N GLU A 164 -13.28 3.31 -0.43
CA GLU A 164 -13.53 3.04 1.00
C GLU A 164 -12.47 2.13 1.65
N PRO A 165 -11.23 2.65 1.82
CA PRO A 165 -10.18 1.96 2.56
C PRO A 165 -10.65 1.36 3.88
N GLY A 166 -10.33 0.08 4.10
CA GLY A 166 -10.74 -0.69 5.28
C GLY A 166 -12.18 -1.22 5.27
N ALA A 167 -13.08 -0.69 4.43
CA ALA A 167 -14.51 -0.95 4.57
C ALA A 167 -14.90 -2.44 4.45
N VAL A 168 -14.24 -3.20 3.56
CA VAL A 168 -14.48 -4.64 3.40
C VAL A 168 -13.76 -5.42 4.51
N ALA A 169 -12.47 -5.14 4.75
CA ALA A 169 -11.68 -5.84 5.75
C ALA A 169 -12.28 -5.72 7.17
N HIS A 170 -12.83 -4.57 7.52
CA HIS A 170 -13.46 -4.31 8.81
C HIS A 170 -14.78 -5.10 9.06
N THR A 171 -15.30 -5.79 8.06
CA THR A 171 -16.40 -6.75 8.29
C THR A 171 -15.89 -8.12 8.76
N LEU A 172 -14.59 -8.38 8.64
CA LEU A 172 -13.96 -9.65 9.01
C LEU A 172 -13.26 -9.61 10.36
N ASP A 173 -12.81 -8.43 10.81
CA ASP A 173 -12.05 -8.24 12.05
C ASP A 173 -12.92 -7.80 13.24
N GLY A 174 -14.24 -7.70 13.06
CA GLY A 174 -15.18 -7.29 14.09
C GLY A 174 -15.26 -5.77 14.33
N CYS A 175 -14.50 -4.97 13.60
CA CYS A 175 -14.53 -3.51 13.66
C CYS A 175 -15.89 -2.95 13.27
N THR A 176 -16.50 -3.48 12.20
CA THR A 176 -17.87 -3.15 11.84
C THR A 176 -18.82 -4.15 12.47
N PRO A 177 -19.79 -3.73 13.31
CA PRO A 177 -20.78 -4.63 13.89
C PRO A 177 -21.55 -5.39 12.81
N ALA A 178 -21.82 -6.68 13.05
CA ALA A 178 -22.45 -7.58 12.06
C ALA A 178 -23.80 -7.05 11.51
N GLY A 179 -24.59 -6.36 12.34
CA GLY A 179 -25.85 -5.75 11.92
C GLY A 179 -25.71 -4.68 10.81
N HIS A 180 -24.51 -4.15 10.59
CA HIS A 180 -24.23 -3.15 9.56
C HIS A 180 -23.61 -3.74 8.29
N HIS A 181 -23.21 -5.03 8.25
CA HIS A 181 -22.52 -5.63 7.12
C HIS A 181 -23.34 -5.57 5.83
N ALA A 182 -24.61 -5.97 5.88
CA ALA A 182 -25.48 -5.98 4.68
C ALA A 182 -25.67 -4.56 4.10
N GLU A 183 -25.86 -3.55 4.95
CA GLU A 183 -25.94 -2.17 4.49
C GLU A 183 -24.63 -1.68 3.90
N ARG A 184 -23.50 -2.00 4.53
CA ARG A 184 -22.16 -1.63 4.06
C ARG A 184 -21.88 -2.19 2.67
N TYR A 185 -22.10 -3.49 2.44
CA TYR A 185 -21.92 -4.10 1.12
C TYR A 185 -22.82 -3.47 0.06
N ARG A 186 -24.08 -3.20 0.40
CA ARG A 186 -25.00 -2.51 -0.52
C ARG A 186 -24.51 -1.10 -0.86
N LEU A 187 -24.04 -0.32 0.11
CA LEU A 187 -23.53 1.03 -0.12
C LEU A 187 -22.25 1.03 -0.97
N LEU A 188 -21.33 0.07 -0.77
CA LEU A 188 -20.15 -0.11 -1.61
C LEU A 188 -20.55 -0.45 -3.04
N SER A 189 -21.47 -1.40 -3.23
CA SER A 189 -22.00 -1.81 -4.53
C SER A 189 -22.66 -0.64 -5.27
N GLU A 190 -23.50 0.16 -4.60
CA GLU A 190 -24.12 1.36 -5.13
C GLU A 190 -23.08 2.44 -5.48
N ALA A 191 -22.01 2.58 -4.68
CA ALA A 191 -20.91 3.51 -4.95
C ALA A 191 -20.11 3.11 -6.20
N VAL A 192 -19.82 1.82 -6.37
CA VAL A 192 -19.22 1.30 -7.62
C VAL A 192 -20.09 1.70 -8.81
N ASP A 193 -21.41 1.40 -8.77
CA ASP A 193 -22.33 1.72 -9.85
C ASP A 193 -22.38 3.23 -10.15
N ARG A 194 -22.35 4.06 -9.09
CA ARG A 194 -22.35 5.51 -9.24
C ARG A 194 -21.09 6.03 -9.92
N LEU A 195 -19.94 5.53 -9.51
CA LEU A 195 -18.65 5.94 -10.06
C LEU A 195 -18.46 5.42 -11.50
N LYS A 196 -18.92 4.22 -11.81
CA LYS A 196 -18.81 3.61 -13.14
C LYS A 196 -19.73 4.27 -14.20
N ARG A 197 -20.66 5.15 -13.80
CA ARG A 197 -21.36 6.02 -14.76
C ARG A 197 -20.43 7.08 -15.37
N ASN A 198 -19.29 7.36 -14.75
CA ASN A 198 -18.26 8.24 -15.29
C ASN A 198 -17.35 7.41 -16.22
N PRO A 199 -17.34 7.64 -17.54
CA PRO A 199 -16.79 6.71 -18.53
C PRO A 199 -15.27 6.52 -18.43
N ASN A 200 -14.56 7.48 -17.82
CA ASN A 200 -13.10 7.48 -17.69
C ASN A 200 -12.63 7.21 -16.25
N THR A 201 -13.51 6.69 -15.40
CA THR A 201 -13.18 6.40 -13.99
C THR A 201 -12.94 4.91 -13.81
N LYS A 202 -11.75 4.57 -13.31
CA LYS A 202 -11.42 3.25 -12.79
C LYS A 202 -11.70 3.21 -11.29
N VAL A 203 -12.28 2.10 -10.79
CA VAL A 203 -12.69 1.92 -9.40
C VAL A 203 -12.05 0.65 -8.83
N TYR A 204 -11.37 0.80 -7.69
CA TYR A 204 -10.73 -0.30 -6.97
C TYR A 204 -11.23 -0.34 -5.53
N LEU A 205 -11.92 -1.43 -5.16
CA LEU A 205 -12.37 -1.68 -3.78
C LEU A 205 -11.19 -2.02 -2.89
N ASP A 206 -11.08 -1.44 -1.71
CA ASP A 206 -10.00 -1.85 -0.81
C ASP A 206 -10.23 -3.28 -0.28
N ALA A 207 -9.20 -4.10 -0.38
CA ALA A 207 -9.16 -5.50 0.05
C ALA A 207 -8.21 -5.74 1.22
N GLY A 208 -7.77 -4.67 1.91
CA GLY A 208 -6.91 -4.76 3.08
C GLY A 208 -5.46 -5.15 2.77
N GLU A 209 -4.81 -5.80 3.73
CA GLU A 209 -3.41 -6.18 3.66
C GLU A 209 -3.13 -7.50 4.41
N PRO A 210 -1.97 -8.17 4.16
CA PRO A 210 -1.63 -9.45 4.81
C PRO A 210 -1.58 -9.40 6.34
N ALA A 211 -1.32 -8.24 6.93
CA ALA A 211 -1.25 -8.09 8.38
C ALA A 211 -2.64 -8.02 9.03
N SER A 212 -3.66 -7.54 8.31
CA SER A 212 -5.03 -7.40 8.80
C SER A 212 -5.92 -8.58 8.41
N VAL A 213 -5.78 -9.11 7.19
CA VAL A 213 -6.55 -10.26 6.70
C VAL A 213 -5.63 -11.43 6.42
N LYS A 214 -5.59 -12.38 7.36
CA LYS A 214 -4.66 -13.52 7.30
C LYS A 214 -5.00 -14.51 6.18
N ASN A 215 -6.28 -14.74 5.95
CA ASN A 215 -6.75 -15.62 4.89
C ASN A 215 -7.46 -14.82 3.79
N PRO A 216 -6.82 -14.59 2.62
CA PRO A 216 -7.42 -13.85 1.52
C PRO A 216 -8.71 -14.45 0.97
N ALA A 217 -8.95 -15.74 1.17
CA ALA A 217 -10.18 -16.39 0.73
C ALA A 217 -11.42 -15.83 1.43
N ASP A 218 -11.28 -15.35 2.66
CA ASP A 218 -12.38 -14.78 3.45
C ASP A 218 -12.90 -13.45 2.86
N LEU A 219 -12.14 -12.82 1.95
CA LEU A 219 -12.54 -11.59 1.26
C LEU A 219 -13.39 -11.82 0.01
N VAL A 220 -13.40 -13.03 -0.55
CA VAL A 220 -14.01 -13.30 -1.86
C VAL A 220 -15.51 -12.95 -1.85
N GLU A 221 -16.25 -13.49 -0.90
CA GLU A 221 -17.69 -13.22 -0.77
C GLU A 221 -17.99 -11.76 -0.39
N PRO A 222 -17.31 -11.15 0.61
CA PRO A 222 -17.45 -9.72 0.91
C PRO A 222 -17.19 -8.80 -0.28
N LEU A 223 -16.12 -9.02 -1.05
CA LEU A 223 -15.80 -8.23 -2.24
C LEU A 223 -16.86 -8.40 -3.34
N ALA A 224 -17.35 -9.63 -3.57
CA ALA A 224 -18.44 -9.88 -4.51
C ALA A 224 -19.71 -9.11 -4.11
N LYS A 225 -20.11 -9.17 -2.83
CA LYS A 225 -21.24 -8.41 -2.30
C LYS A 225 -21.04 -6.88 -2.41
N ALA A 226 -19.79 -6.41 -2.28
CA ALA A 226 -19.43 -5.02 -2.45
C ALA A 226 -19.41 -4.54 -3.91
N GLY A 227 -19.63 -5.43 -4.88
CA GLY A 227 -19.72 -5.09 -6.30
C GLY A 227 -18.42 -5.20 -7.08
N LEU A 228 -17.45 -6.02 -6.65
CA LEU A 228 -16.17 -6.23 -7.32
C LEU A 228 -16.32 -6.59 -8.80
N GLU A 229 -17.36 -7.33 -9.18
CA GLU A 229 -17.60 -7.73 -10.57
C GLU A 229 -17.76 -6.53 -11.52
N ARG A 230 -18.26 -5.40 -11.03
CA ARG A 230 -18.48 -4.17 -11.79
C ARG A 230 -17.38 -3.14 -11.60
N ALA A 231 -16.54 -3.31 -10.58
CA ALA A 231 -15.33 -2.53 -10.39
C ALA A 231 -14.23 -2.94 -11.38
N ASP A 232 -13.21 -2.12 -11.55
CA ASP A 232 -12.03 -2.44 -12.37
C ASP A 232 -11.09 -3.41 -11.64
N GLY A 233 -11.18 -3.47 -10.31
CA GLY A 233 -10.39 -4.36 -9.49
C GLY A 233 -10.45 -4.01 -8.01
N PHE A 234 -9.36 -4.30 -7.31
CA PHE A 234 -9.25 -4.01 -5.87
C PHE A 234 -7.90 -3.37 -5.53
N ALA A 235 -7.83 -2.71 -4.37
CA ALA A 235 -6.60 -2.13 -3.83
C ALA A 235 -6.10 -2.96 -2.65
N VAL A 236 -4.78 -3.06 -2.49
CA VAL A 236 -4.16 -3.76 -1.36
C VAL A 236 -3.11 -2.90 -0.69
N ASN A 237 -2.83 -3.20 0.58
CA ASN A 237 -1.82 -2.52 1.39
C ASN A 237 -2.12 -1.03 1.62
N VAL A 238 -3.38 -0.59 1.49
CA VAL A 238 -3.74 0.83 1.70
C VAL A 238 -3.38 1.25 3.12
N SER A 239 -2.59 2.30 3.23
CA SER A 239 -1.98 2.78 4.50
C SER A 239 -1.02 1.79 5.17
N GLY A 240 -0.76 0.63 4.56
CA GLY A 240 0.09 -0.43 5.08
C GLY A 240 1.59 -0.20 4.83
N PHE A 241 2.38 -1.12 5.39
CA PHE A 241 3.83 -1.10 5.30
C PHE A 241 4.40 -2.39 4.73
N GLN A 242 3.54 -3.28 4.17
CA GLN A 242 4.01 -4.56 3.65
C GLN A 242 4.86 -4.35 2.39
N PRO A 243 6.01 -5.06 2.26
CA PRO A 243 6.84 -4.97 1.08
C PRO A 243 6.06 -5.32 -0.20
N ASP A 244 6.45 -4.75 -1.33
CA ASP A 244 5.79 -4.95 -2.63
C ASP A 244 5.61 -6.44 -2.97
N ALA A 245 6.59 -7.28 -2.67
CA ALA A 245 6.50 -8.71 -2.91
C ALA A 245 5.40 -9.39 -2.07
N ALA A 246 5.25 -9.00 -0.81
CA ALA A 246 4.21 -9.53 0.08
C ALA A 246 2.82 -9.04 -0.34
N ALA A 247 2.70 -7.76 -0.69
CA ALA A 247 1.46 -7.16 -1.18
C ALA A 247 1.02 -7.79 -2.52
N ARG A 248 1.95 -8.01 -3.46
CA ARG A 248 1.67 -8.74 -4.71
C ARG A 248 1.21 -10.17 -4.47
N ALA A 249 1.92 -10.92 -3.63
CA ALA A 249 1.53 -12.30 -3.32
C ALA A 249 0.16 -12.39 -2.65
N TYR A 250 -0.19 -11.40 -1.82
CA TYR A 250 -1.52 -11.30 -1.22
C TYR A 250 -2.58 -10.99 -2.26
N GLY A 251 -2.37 -9.97 -3.09
CA GLY A 251 -3.28 -9.59 -4.17
C GLY A 251 -3.48 -10.72 -5.19
N ALA A 252 -2.42 -11.43 -5.58
CA ALA A 252 -2.51 -12.56 -6.50
C ALA A 252 -3.43 -13.67 -5.96
N ARG A 253 -3.40 -13.98 -4.66
CA ARG A 253 -4.29 -14.97 -4.05
C ARG A 253 -5.76 -14.54 -4.04
N ILE A 254 -6.04 -13.25 -3.92
CA ILE A 254 -7.42 -12.72 -4.07
C ILE A 254 -7.83 -12.78 -5.55
N SER A 255 -6.96 -12.30 -6.44
CA SER A 255 -7.18 -12.26 -7.88
C SER A 255 -7.56 -13.64 -8.44
N GLU A 256 -6.79 -14.68 -8.11
CA GLU A 256 -7.04 -16.07 -8.49
C GLU A 256 -8.46 -16.53 -8.13
N ARG A 257 -8.98 -16.11 -6.98
CA ARG A 257 -10.30 -16.52 -6.45
C ARG A 257 -11.46 -15.61 -6.90
N THR A 258 -11.13 -14.51 -7.55
CA THR A 258 -12.12 -13.51 -8.02
C THR A 258 -12.12 -13.35 -9.54
N GLY A 259 -11.70 -14.40 -10.27
CA GLY A 259 -11.70 -14.42 -11.74
C GLY A 259 -10.59 -13.59 -12.37
N ASN A 260 -9.41 -13.63 -11.79
CA ASN A 260 -8.21 -12.87 -12.21
C ASN A 260 -8.43 -11.36 -12.25
N ARG A 261 -9.17 -10.82 -11.26
CA ARG A 261 -9.34 -9.37 -11.13
C ARG A 261 -8.01 -8.68 -10.88
N HIS A 262 -7.79 -7.59 -11.59
CA HIS A 262 -6.60 -6.76 -11.43
C HIS A 262 -6.61 -6.00 -10.09
N PHE A 263 -5.44 -5.52 -9.69
CA PHE A 263 -5.34 -4.75 -8.45
C PHE A 263 -4.26 -3.67 -8.50
N VAL A 264 -4.36 -2.74 -7.56
CA VAL A 264 -3.37 -1.70 -7.31
C VAL A 264 -2.79 -1.85 -5.91
N ILE A 265 -1.56 -1.39 -5.72
CA ILE A 265 -0.83 -1.55 -4.45
C ILE A 265 -0.44 -0.17 -3.90
N ASP A 266 -0.73 0.08 -2.63
CA ASP A 266 -0.18 1.24 -1.92
C ASP A 266 1.28 0.99 -1.53
N THR A 267 2.16 1.83 -2.07
CA THR A 267 3.61 1.78 -1.84
C THR A 267 4.15 3.05 -1.17
N GLY A 268 3.27 3.92 -0.69
CA GLY A 268 3.63 5.24 -0.19
C GLY A 268 4.65 5.23 0.96
N ARG A 269 4.61 4.19 1.82
CA ARG A 269 5.39 4.16 3.06
C ARG A 269 6.04 2.80 3.35
N ASN A 270 6.07 1.91 2.39
CA ASN A 270 6.46 0.51 2.61
C ASN A 270 7.94 0.19 2.30
N GLY A 271 8.75 1.17 1.91
CA GLY A 271 10.13 0.96 1.46
C GLY A 271 11.06 0.31 2.50
N ALA A 272 10.76 0.43 3.79
CA ALA A 272 11.49 -0.23 4.87
C ALA A 272 10.73 -1.41 5.49
N GLY A 273 9.63 -1.84 4.88
CA GLY A 273 8.77 -2.88 5.42
C GLY A 273 8.04 -2.49 6.71
N PRO A 274 7.30 -3.40 7.35
CA PRO A 274 6.61 -3.16 8.61
C PRO A 274 7.58 -3.02 9.79
N LEU A 275 7.17 -2.27 10.83
CA LEU A 275 7.92 -2.24 12.09
C LEU A 275 7.72 -3.58 12.81
N PRO A 276 8.80 -4.26 13.22
CA PRO A 276 8.68 -5.46 14.04
C PRO A 276 8.12 -5.16 15.43
N GLY A 277 7.44 -6.14 16.06
CA GLY A 277 6.96 -6.03 17.43
C GLY A 277 5.44 -5.85 17.53
N ASP A 278 4.99 -4.98 18.43
CA ASP A 278 3.57 -4.75 18.72
C ASP A 278 2.81 -4.24 17.49
N PRO A 279 1.76 -4.95 17.01
CA PRO A 279 0.97 -4.53 15.86
C PRO A 279 0.33 -3.15 16.00
N ALA A 280 -0.05 -2.72 17.20
CA ALA A 280 -0.62 -1.39 17.42
C ALA A 280 0.40 -0.29 17.16
N GLN A 281 1.66 -0.49 17.62
CA GLN A 281 2.77 0.41 17.37
C GLN A 281 3.23 0.39 15.89
N ALA A 282 3.09 -0.75 15.24
CA ALA A 282 3.52 -0.95 13.85
C ALA A 282 2.57 -0.29 12.82
N ARG A 283 1.33 0.05 13.20
CA ARG A 283 0.33 0.57 12.26
C ARG A 283 0.20 2.08 12.26
N CYS A 284 0.56 2.74 13.34
CA CYS A 284 0.31 4.16 13.54
C CYS A 284 1.62 4.93 13.61
N ASN A 285 1.94 5.71 12.59
CA ASN A 285 3.17 6.50 12.46
C ASN A 285 4.48 5.75 12.85
N PRO A 286 4.69 4.49 12.43
CA PRO A 286 5.84 3.74 12.91
C PRO A 286 7.16 4.42 12.53
N PRO A 287 8.11 4.55 13.47
CA PRO A 287 9.37 5.21 13.23
C PRO A 287 10.23 4.42 12.23
N GLY A 288 11.15 5.11 11.55
CA GLY A 288 12.12 4.47 10.67
C GLY A 288 11.57 3.95 9.34
N ARG A 289 10.31 4.27 8.98
CA ARG A 289 9.77 3.86 7.66
C ARG A 289 10.33 4.73 6.56
N ALA A 290 10.26 4.23 5.32
CA ALA A 290 10.77 4.87 4.12
C ALA A 290 9.69 4.92 3.02
N LEU A 291 9.86 5.85 2.06
CA LEU A 291 9.09 5.80 0.82
C LEU A 291 9.36 4.47 0.10
N GLY A 292 8.33 3.88 -0.48
CA GLY A 292 8.44 2.73 -1.36
C GLY A 292 8.45 3.12 -2.83
N THR A 293 8.15 2.15 -3.70
CA THR A 293 8.13 2.33 -5.16
C THR A 293 7.30 3.55 -5.55
N PRO A 294 7.84 4.50 -6.33
CA PRO A 294 7.09 5.68 -6.79
C PRO A 294 5.86 5.29 -7.62
N PRO A 295 4.82 6.16 -7.65
CA PRO A 295 3.61 5.90 -8.41
C PRO A 295 3.88 5.67 -9.90
N THR A 296 3.47 4.48 -10.41
CA THR A 296 3.67 4.06 -11.79
C THR A 296 2.65 3.00 -12.20
N ASP A 297 2.31 2.94 -13.50
CA ASP A 297 1.57 1.85 -14.14
C ASP A 297 2.49 0.79 -14.78
N ARG A 298 3.80 0.97 -14.70
CA ARG A 298 4.81 0.03 -15.19
C ARG A 298 5.23 -0.90 -14.09
N THR A 299 4.37 -1.84 -13.74
CA THR A 299 4.56 -2.73 -12.58
C THR A 299 5.38 -3.97 -12.88
N GLY A 300 5.44 -4.38 -14.15
CA GLY A 300 6.05 -5.63 -14.59
C GLY A 300 5.26 -6.89 -14.22
N ASP A 301 4.04 -6.72 -13.70
CA ASP A 301 3.13 -7.80 -13.32
C ASP A 301 1.78 -7.59 -14.02
N PRO A 302 1.28 -8.54 -14.81
CA PRO A 302 0.06 -8.36 -15.60
C PRO A 302 -1.22 -8.20 -14.77
N LEU A 303 -1.22 -8.59 -13.50
CA LEU A 303 -2.36 -8.44 -12.59
C LEU A 303 -2.29 -7.14 -11.77
N VAL A 304 -1.13 -6.49 -11.71
CA VAL A 304 -0.93 -5.25 -10.95
C VAL A 304 -1.04 -4.05 -11.89
N ASP A 305 -2.15 -3.34 -11.85
CA ASP A 305 -2.38 -2.17 -12.71
C ASP A 305 -1.49 -0.97 -12.34
N ALA A 306 -1.16 -0.82 -11.05
CA ALA A 306 -0.31 0.27 -10.60
C ALA A 306 0.29 0.06 -9.20
N TYR A 307 1.45 0.64 -8.98
CA TYR A 307 1.95 1.08 -7.67
C TYR A 307 1.52 2.52 -7.46
N LEU A 308 0.95 2.81 -6.31
CA LEU A 308 0.40 4.14 -6.00
C LEU A 308 0.82 4.58 -4.59
N TRP A 309 0.86 5.88 -4.36
CA TRP A 309 0.94 6.44 -3.02
C TRP A 309 -0.47 6.83 -2.56
N ILE A 310 -1.24 5.80 -2.16
CA ILE A 310 -2.65 5.96 -1.75
C ILE A 310 -2.69 6.67 -0.41
N LYS A 311 -2.05 6.13 0.64
CA LYS A 311 -1.77 6.93 1.85
C LYS A 311 -0.67 7.91 1.54
N ARG A 312 -0.95 9.18 1.66
CA ARG A 312 0.03 10.23 1.34
C ARG A 312 1.19 10.19 2.32
N PRO A 313 2.45 10.03 1.84
CA PRO A 313 3.62 10.13 2.69
C PRO A 313 3.68 11.49 3.39
N GLY A 314 3.75 11.48 4.73
CA GLY A 314 3.77 12.70 5.54
C GLY A 314 2.43 13.09 6.18
N ASP A 315 1.32 12.48 5.80
CA ASP A 315 0.08 12.62 6.55
C ASP A 315 0.08 11.68 7.77
N SER A 316 -0.18 12.23 8.95
CA SER A 316 -0.24 11.48 10.20
C SER A 316 -1.34 10.41 10.20
N ASP A 317 -1.07 9.28 10.87
CA ASP A 317 -2.08 8.24 11.15
C ASP A 317 -2.87 8.54 12.44
N GLY A 318 -2.35 9.43 13.29
CA GLY A 318 -2.93 9.77 14.59
C GLY A 318 -1.88 10.28 15.57
N THR A 319 -2.25 10.42 16.84
CA THR A 319 -1.40 11.01 17.87
C THR A 319 -0.33 10.08 18.44
N CYS A 320 -0.24 8.84 17.97
CA CYS A 320 0.80 7.89 18.33
C CYS A 320 2.20 8.40 17.91
N HIS A 321 3.22 7.98 18.64
CA HIS A 321 4.63 8.38 18.44
C HIS A 321 4.81 9.91 18.32
N GLY A 322 3.99 10.69 19.02
CA GLY A 322 4.06 12.15 19.01
C GLY A 322 3.52 12.81 17.75
N GLY A 323 2.76 12.08 16.93
CA GLY A 323 2.13 12.60 15.71
C GLY A 323 1.00 13.57 16.00
N PRO A 324 0.68 14.48 15.07
CA PRO A 324 -0.52 15.32 15.12
C PRO A 324 -1.78 14.47 14.83
N PRO A 325 -2.98 15.05 14.96
CA PRO A 325 -4.24 14.35 14.63
C PRO A 325 -4.23 13.68 13.25
N PRO A 326 -5.05 12.61 13.05
CA PRO A 326 -5.09 11.86 11.79
C PRO A 326 -5.30 12.76 10.56
N GLY A 327 -4.58 12.49 9.48
CA GLY A 327 -4.68 13.23 8.23
C GLY A 327 -4.02 14.62 8.23
N THR A 328 -3.44 15.05 9.38
CA THR A 328 -2.69 16.30 9.45
C THR A 328 -1.32 16.10 8.79
N TRP A 329 -0.90 17.09 8.00
CA TRP A 329 0.44 17.12 7.41
C TRP A 329 1.51 17.26 8.52
N TRP A 330 2.49 16.35 8.49
CA TRP A 330 3.60 16.31 9.45
C TRP A 330 4.95 16.42 8.72
N PRO A 331 5.51 17.62 8.59
CA PRO A 331 6.70 17.88 7.78
C PRO A 331 7.92 17.02 8.14
N ASP A 332 8.19 16.85 9.45
CA ASP A 332 9.34 16.07 9.90
C ASP A 332 9.20 14.58 9.64
N HIS A 333 7.98 14.06 9.74
CA HIS A 333 7.67 12.67 9.36
C HIS A 333 7.86 12.47 7.84
N ALA A 334 7.35 13.39 7.02
CA ALA A 334 7.52 13.37 5.57
C ALA A 334 9.01 13.41 5.17
N LEU A 335 9.78 14.33 5.79
CA LEU A 335 11.20 14.45 5.57
C LEU A 335 11.94 13.17 5.96
N GLY A 336 11.56 12.56 7.09
CA GLY A 336 12.11 11.30 7.56
C GLY A 336 11.87 10.15 6.58
N LEU A 337 10.65 9.99 6.03
CA LEU A 337 10.33 9.03 5.00
C LEU A 337 11.17 9.24 3.73
N ALA A 338 11.29 10.51 3.29
CA ALA A 338 12.02 10.87 2.08
C ALA A 338 13.55 10.65 2.22
N ARG A 339 14.13 10.95 3.40
CA ARG A 339 15.57 10.73 3.66
C ARG A 339 15.95 9.26 3.64
N ARG A 340 15.07 8.38 4.07
CA ARG A 340 15.32 6.93 4.12
C ARG A 340 14.94 6.18 2.83
N ALA A 341 14.37 6.87 1.86
CA ALA A 341 14.10 6.29 0.55
C ALA A 341 15.41 5.90 -0.14
N THR A 342 15.47 4.67 -0.64
CA THR A 342 16.64 4.10 -1.34
C THR A 342 16.59 4.31 -2.86
N GLN A 343 15.56 5.01 -3.36
CA GLN A 343 15.33 5.27 -4.79
C GLN A 343 15.46 6.74 -5.13
#